data_57ad6db1e917de5a9e0c0db74f0fdd50
#
_entry.id   57ad6db1e917de5a9e0c0db74f0fdd50
#
_cell.length_a   1.000
_cell.length_b   1.000
_cell.length_c   1.000
_cell.angle_alpha   90.00
_cell.angle_beta   90.00
_cell.angle_gamma   90.00
#
_symmetry.space_group_name_H-M   'P 1'
#
loop_
_entity.id
_entity.type
_entity.pdbx_description
1 polymer ?
#
loop_
_entity_poly.entity_id
_entity_poly.type
_entity_poly.pdbx_seq_one_letter_code
_entity_poly.pdbx_strand_id
1 'polypeptide(L)'
;LLWLLTGGQRHGFDMSNASRTMLMDLKQQHGLDDFREPTGLPASALPELLPCRGEFGRMAADLPFAGLPIQAMLGDQQAATLGQLCLQPGEGKCTYGTGAFLVINTGDVVRRSDAGLLSTLGWTDAAGTPSFCLEGSLFNAGTVIQWLRDGLQIIDQAPQVNELASSVPDSGGVMLVPAFTGWGTPHWDPQARGVL
;
A
#
# COMPACT_ATOMS: atom_id res chain seq x y z
N LEU A 1 -14.51 -0.74 -7.69
CA LEU A 1 -15.40 -0.37 -6.58
C LEU A 1 -16.29 0.81 -6.97
N LEU A 2 -15.73 1.98 -7.38
CA LEU A 2 -16.50 3.17 -7.73
C LEU A 2 -17.58 2.90 -8.78
N TRP A 3 -17.24 2.16 -9.84
CA TRP A 3 -18.19 1.73 -10.88
C TRP A 3 -19.42 1.03 -10.31
N LEU A 4 -19.22 0.09 -9.39
CA LEU A 4 -20.31 -0.62 -8.74
C LEU A 4 -21.13 0.29 -7.82
N LEU A 5 -20.46 1.12 -7.02
CA LEU A 5 -21.14 2.02 -6.08
C LEU A 5 -21.98 3.09 -6.79
N THR A 6 -21.61 3.48 -8.00
CA THR A 6 -22.34 4.48 -8.79
C THR A 6 -23.33 3.86 -9.79
N GLY A 7 -23.57 2.56 -9.75
CA GLY A 7 -24.44 1.87 -10.72
C GLY A 7 -23.96 2.00 -12.17
N GLY A 8 -22.65 1.96 -12.39
CA GLY A 8 -22.05 2.07 -13.71
C GLY A 8 -21.96 3.49 -14.28
N GLN A 9 -22.18 4.53 -13.46
CA GLN A 9 -22.17 5.91 -13.94
C GLN A 9 -20.79 6.56 -13.93
N ARG A 10 -19.84 6.06 -13.09
CA ARG A 10 -18.52 6.66 -12.96
C ARG A 10 -17.42 5.61 -13.08
N HIS A 11 -16.60 5.74 -14.11
CA HIS A 11 -15.38 4.97 -14.30
C HIS A 11 -14.17 5.84 -13.93
N GLY A 12 -13.91 5.98 -12.65
CA GLY A 12 -12.85 6.83 -12.08
C GLY A 12 -11.93 6.06 -11.15
N PHE A 13 -10.74 6.60 -10.96
CA PHE A 13 -9.65 6.02 -10.20
C PHE A 13 -8.89 7.12 -9.47
N ASP A 14 -8.77 7.03 -8.17
CA ASP A 14 -8.01 8.02 -7.43
C ASP A 14 -6.50 7.89 -7.68
N MET A 15 -5.80 9.00 -7.59
CA MET A 15 -4.38 9.08 -7.91
C MET A 15 -3.50 8.24 -6.97
N SER A 16 -3.91 7.98 -5.71
CA SER A 16 -3.14 7.14 -4.81
C SER A 16 -3.10 5.68 -5.28
N ASN A 17 -4.24 5.13 -5.70
CA ASN A 17 -4.32 3.81 -6.32
C ASN A 17 -3.67 3.80 -7.71
N ALA A 18 -3.90 4.84 -8.52
CA ALA A 18 -3.30 4.94 -9.87
C ALA A 18 -1.78 4.91 -9.83
N SER A 19 -1.16 5.52 -8.82
CA SER A 19 0.29 5.52 -8.62
C SER A 19 0.91 4.12 -8.41
N ARG A 20 0.07 3.10 -8.15
CA ARG A 20 0.49 1.72 -7.94
C ARG A 20 0.40 0.85 -9.20
N THR A 21 -0.09 1.40 -10.31
CA THR A 21 -0.36 0.63 -11.54
C THR A 21 0.77 0.65 -12.56
N MET A 22 1.78 1.49 -12.38
CA MET A 22 2.81 1.85 -13.37
C MET A 22 2.23 2.54 -14.63
N LEU A 23 0.96 2.93 -14.61
CA LEU A 23 0.29 3.62 -15.72
C LEU A 23 0.09 5.12 -15.45
N MET A 24 0.68 5.64 -14.39
CA MET A 24 0.62 7.06 -14.01
C MET A 24 2.01 7.62 -13.74
N ASP A 25 2.34 8.77 -14.35
CA ASP A 25 3.50 9.56 -13.97
C ASP A 25 3.25 10.29 -12.64
N LEU A 26 4.13 10.05 -11.66
CA LEU A 26 3.97 10.64 -10.32
C LEU A 26 4.13 12.16 -10.31
N LYS A 27 5.05 12.71 -11.14
CA LYS A 27 5.33 14.14 -11.15
C LYS A 27 4.29 14.92 -11.93
N GLN A 28 3.88 14.40 -13.07
CA GLN A 28 2.95 15.04 -13.97
C GLN A 28 1.49 14.69 -13.66
N GLN A 29 1.27 13.64 -12.86
CA GLN A 29 -0.05 13.16 -12.40
C GLN A 29 -1.00 12.88 -13.57
N HIS A 30 -0.47 12.32 -14.65
CA HIS A 30 -1.26 11.88 -15.79
C HIS A 30 -0.90 10.46 -16.21
N GLY A 31 -1.72 9.85 -17.08
CA GLY A 31 -1.46 8.52 -17.62
C GLY A 31 -0.18 8.44 -18.45
N LEU A 32 0.49 7.29 -18.41
CA LEU A 32 1.70 6.98 -19.17
C LEU A 32 1.34 6.20 -20.44
N ASP A 33 1.29 6.90 -21.58
CA ASP A 33 1.02 6.27 -22.88
C ASP A 33 2.14 5.29 -23.27
N ASP A 34 3.37 5.59 -22.94
CA ASP A 34 4.55 4.73 -23.22
C ASP A 34 4.40 3.31 -22.66
N PHE A 35 3.70 3.15 -21.54
CA PHE A 35 3.41 1.82 -20.97
C PHE A 35 2.09 1.22 -21.47
N ARG A 36 1.14 2.06 -21.84
CA ARG A 36 -0.17 1.63 -22.35
C ARG A 36 -0.07 1.11 -23.79
N GLU A 37 0.59 1.84 -24.66
CA GLU A 37 0.64 1.52 -26.10
C GLU A 37 1.24 0.13 -26.38
N PRO A 38 2.37 -0.28 -25.78
CA PRO A 38 2.91 -1.63 -26.01
C PRO A 38 2.00 -2.77 -25.58
N THR A 39 1.07 -2.52 -24.62
CA THR A 39 0.10 -3.52 -24.15
C THR A 39 -1.14 -3.62 -25.04
N GLY A 40 -1.32 -2.70 -26.00
CA GLY A 40 -2.50 -2.62 -26.85
C GLY A 40 -3.77 -2.16 -26.13
N LEU A 41 -3.66 -1.67 -24.87
CA LEU A 41 -4.81 -1.16 -24.11
C LEU A 41 -5.33 0.14 -24.72
N PRO A 42 -6.60 0.22 -25.13
CA PRO A 42 -7.17 1.47 -25.59
C PRO A 42 -7.30 2.46 -24.44
N ALA A 43 -7.07 3.76 -24.70
CA ALA A 43 -7.20 4.80 -23.68
C ALA A 43 -8.58 4.81 -23.00
N SER A 44 -9.63 4.46 -23.74
CA SER A 44 -11.00 4.36 -23.23
C SER A 44 -11.22 3.23 -22.20
N ALA A 45 -10.30 2.27 -22.10
CA ALA A 45 -10.36 1.22 -21.09
C ALA A 45 -9.79 1.66 -19.74
N LEU A 46 -9.02 2.76 -19.73
CA LEU A 46 -8.46 3.30 -18.49
C LEU A 46 -9.51 4.19 -17.79
N PRO A 47 -9.59 4.12 -16.45
CA PRO A 47 -10.45 5.02 -15.70
C PRO A 47 -9.93 6.46 -15.74
N GLU A 48 -10.81 7.41 -15.56
CA GLU A 48 -10.46 8.81 -15.35
C GLU A 48 -9.65 8.96 -14.07
N LEU A 49 -8.51 9.65 -14.12
CA LEU A 49 -7.72 9.96 -12.94
C LEU A 49 -8.38 11.09 -12.16
N LEU A 50 -8.61 10.85 -10.88
CA LEU A 50 -9.30 11.76 -9.97
C LEU A 50 -8.41 12.08 -8.77
N PRO A 51 -8.47 13.31 -8.22
CA PRO A 51 -7.88 13.60 -6.91
C PRO A 51 -8.42 12.64 -5.85
N CYS A 52 -7.67 12.42 -4.77
CA CYS A 52 -8.11 11.51 -3.69
C CYS A 52 -9.30 12.06 -2.89
N ARG A 53 -9.58 13.36 -3.01
CA ARG A 53 -10.71 14.05 -2.41
C ARG A 53 -11.44 14.88 -3.46
N GLY A 54 -12.77 14.75 -3.52
CA GLY A 54 -13.59 15.44 -4.48
C GLY A 54 -14.93 14.74 -4.70
N GLU A 55 -15.62 15.05 -5.78
CA GLU A 55 -16.88 14.39 -6.12
C GLU A 55 -16.62 13.20 -7.04
N PHE A 56 -16.77 11.99 -6.52
CA PHE A 56 -16.63 10.74 -7.27
C PHE A 56 -17.94 10.24 -7.85
N GLY A 57 -19.06 10.85 -7.51
CA GLY A 57 -20.42 10.45 -7.87
C GLY A 57 -21.27 10.17 -6.64
N ARG A 58 -22.42 9.53 -6.86
CA ARG A 58 -23.38 9.22 -5.80
C ARG A 58 -23.67 7.73 -5.76
N MET A 59 -23.98 7.24 -4.56
CA MET A 59 -24.40 5.86 -4.36
C MET A 59 -25.63 5.55 -5.20
N ALA A 60 -25.61 4.42 -5.88
CA ALA A 60 -26.73 3.95 -6.72
C ALA A 60 -28.00 3.72 -5.92
N ALA A 61 -29.16 3.82 -6.59
CA ALA A 61 -30.45 3.81 -5.94
C ALA A 61 -30.82 2.47 -5.27
N ASP A 62 -30.22 1.39 -5.74
CA ASP A 62 -30.42 0.02 -5.26
C ASP A 62 -29.44 -0.40 -4.14
N LEU A 63 -28.54 0.51 -3.75
CA LEU A 63 -27.57 0.25 -2.70
C LEU A 63 -27.98 0.93 -1.37
N PRO A 64 -27.48 0.44 -0.22
CA PRO A 64 -27.55 1.17 1.04
C PRO A 64 -26.98 2.58 0.88
N PHE A 65 -27.60 3.55 1.55
CA PHE A 65 -27.23 4.98 1.45
C PHE A 65 -27.39 5.58 0.05
N ALA A 66 -28.39 5.12 -0.72
CA ALA A 66 -28.71 5.64 -2.04
C ALA A 66 -28.67 7.19 -2.09
N GLY A 67 -28.03 7.73 -3.11
CA GLY A 67 -27.87 9.16 -3.32
C GLY A 67 -26.81 9.86 -2.46
N LEU A 68 -26.19 9.16 -1.50
CA LEU A 68 -25.09 9.72 -0.71
C LEU A 68 -23.88 10.03 -1.63
N PRO A 69 -23.27 11.23 -1.55
CA PRO A 69 -22.11 11.55 -2.35
C PRO A 69 -20.88 10.74 -1.88
N ILE A 70 -20.12 10.24 -2.84
CA ILE A 70 -18.81 9.61 -2.62
C ILE A 70 -17.77 10.72 -2.78
N GLN A 71 -17.07 11.09 -1.70
CA GLN A 71 -16.24 12.29 -1.66
C GLN A 71 -14.74 12.03 -1.42
N ALA A 72 -14.36 10.80 -1.16
CA ALA A 72 -12.96 10.41 -1.01
C ALA A 72 -12.74 8.98 -1.45
N MET A 73 -11.58 8.71 -2.02
CA MET A 73 -11.09 7.39 -2.34
C MET A 73 -9.57 7.37 -2.22
N LEU A 74 -9.04 6.39 -1.50
CA LEU A 74 -7.59 6.21 -1.28
C LEU A 74 -7.24 4.73 -1.24
N GLY A 75 -6.00 4.41 -1.58
CA GLY A 75 -5.42 3.11 -1.27
C GLY A 75 -5.36 2.89 0.24
N ASP A 76 -5.43 1.64 0.67
CA ASP A 76 -5.49 1.27 2.10
C ASP A 76 -4.26 1.74 2.89
N GLN A 77 -3.05 1.62 2.31
CA GLN A 77 -1.82 2.06 2.95
C GLN A 77 -1.77 3.60 3.09
N GLN A 78 -2.24 4.33 2.09
CA GLN A 78 -2.35 5.77 2.10
C GLN A 78 -3.42 6.25 3.10
N ALA A 79 -4.57 5.59 3.11
CA ALA A 79 -5.62 5.87 4.09
C ALA A 79 -5.14 5.63 5.53
N ALA A 80 -4.38 4.55 5.76
CA ALA A 80 -3.78 4.27 7.06
C ALA A 80 -2.74 5.34 7.47
N THR A 81 -1.96 5.86 6.52
CA THR A 81 -0.99 6.93 6.77
C THR A 81 -1.67 8.20 7.24
N LEU A 82 -2.77 8.59 6.56
CA LEU A 82 -3.62 9.70 7.00
C LEU A 82 -4.28 9.43 8.35
N GLY A 83 -4.82 8.22 8.55
CA GLY A 83 -5.47 7.82 9.80
C GLY A 83 -4.54 7.80 11.01
N GLN A 84 -3.24 7.60 10.79
CA GLN A 84 -2.18 7.73 11.82
C GLN A 84 -1.65 9.16 11.95
N LEU A 85 -2.25 10.13 11.24
CA LEU A 85 -1.88 11.54 11.26
C LEU A 85 -0.43 11.81 10.83
N CYS A 86 0.12 11.00 9.92
CA CYS A 86 1.45 11.21 9.36
C CYS A 86 1.40 12.30 8.27
N LEU A 87 1.09 13.53 8.69
CA LEU A 87 0.77 14.65 7.80
C LEU A 87 1.98 15.50 7.41
N GLN A 88 3.05 15.45 8.20
CA GLN A 88 4.25 16.23 7.95
C GLN A 88 5.34 15.42 7.27
N PRO A 89 6.20 16.04 6.44
CA PRO A 89 7.36 15.35 5.88
C PRO A 89 8.25 14.74 6.97
N GLY A 90 8.62 13.49 6.79
CA GLY A 90 9.39 12.68 7.73
C GLY A 90 8.56 11.84 8.69
N GLU A 91 7.27 12.13 8.83
CA GLU A 91 6.36 11.25 9.59
C GLU A 91 6.01 10.01 8.78
N GLY A 92 5.85 8.89 9.47
CA GLY A 92 5.56 7.62 8.83
C GLY A 92 4.86 6.64 9.74
N LYS A 93 4.26 5.64 9.13
CA LYS A 93 3.62 4.51 9.82
C LYS A 93 4.20 3.20 9.32
N CYS A 94 4.12 2.17 10.14
CA CYS A 94 4.37 0.80 9.72
C CYS A 94 3.13 -0.05 10.02
N THR A 95 2.58 -0.67 8.99
CA THR A 95 1.48 -1.64 9.16
C THR A 95 2.08 -3.03 9.30
N TYR A 96 1.81 -3.68 10.41
CA TYR A 96 2.17 -5.08 10.64
C TYR A 96 0.94 -5.97 10.40
N GLY A 97 1.01 -6.77 9.35
CA GLY A 97 0.02 -7.78 8.98
C GLY A 97 0.73 -9.06 8.56
N THR A 98 0.29 -9.70 7.50
CA THR A 98 0.99 -10.82 6.83
C THR A 98 2.43 -10.43 6.51
N GLY A 99 2.60 -9.28 5.84
CA GLY A 99 3.86 -8.56 5.71
C GLY A 99 3.90 -7.32 6.59
N ALA A 100 4.94 -6.51 6.44
CA ALA A 100 5.05 -5.20 7.05
C ALA A 100 5.27 -4.12 5.97
N PHE A 101 4.53 -3.00 6.08
CA PHE A 101 4.53 -1.93 5.09
C PHE A 101 4.80 -0.60 5.77
N LEU A 102 6.01 -0.10 5.55
CA LEU A 102 6.43 1.23 5.99
C LEU A 102 6.03 2.26 4.95
N VAL A 103 5.35 3.32 5.34
CA VAL A 103 5.05 4.47 4.48
C VAL A 103 5.49 5.74 5.19
N ILE A 104 6.34 6.53 4.55
CA ILE A 104 6.91 7.77 5.07
C ILE A 104 6.48 8.93 4.17
N ASN A 105 5.84 9.94 4.75
CA ASN A 105 5.47 11.17 4.05
C ASN A 105 6.73 11.94 3.64
N THR A 106 6.82 12.34 2.38
CA THR A 106 7.94 13.15 1.84
C THR A 106 7.51 14.58 1.46
N GLY A 107 6.25 14.94 1.72
CA GLY A 107 5.68 16.23 1.38
C GLY A 107 5.33 16.35 -0.11
N ASP A 108 5.52 17.52 -0.66
CA ASP A 108 5.17 17.88 -2.05
C ASP A 108 6.22 17.47 -3.08
N VAL A 109 7.28 16.78 -2.66
CA VAL A 109 8.40 16.41 -3.52
C VAL A 109 8.46 14.89 -3.72
N VAL A 110 8.44 14.45 -4.98
CA VAL A 110 8.75 13.06 -5.33
C VAL A 110 10.21 12.77 -5.01
N ARG A 111 10.46 11.97 -3.99
CA ARG A 111 11.80 11.54 -3.63
C ARG A 111 12.08 10.15 -4.18
N ARG A 112 13.28 9.96 -4.70
CA ARG A 112 13.83 8.63 -5.02
C ARG A 112 14.70 8.18 -3.86
N SER A 113 14.65 6.88 -3.56
CA SER A 113 15.44 6.27 -2.51
C SER A 113 16.56 5.43 -3.09
N ASP A 114 17.78 5.67 -2.63
CA ASP A 114 18.93 4.80 -2.94
C ASP A 114 18.90 3.49 -2.13
N ALA A 115 18.02 3.41 -1.13
CA ALA A 115 17.81 2.21 -0.30
C ALA A 115 16.63 1.34 -0.79
N GLY A 116 16.24 1.42 -2.06
CA GLY A 116 15.24 0.54 -2.67
C GLY A 116 13.80 0.78 -2.22
N LEU A 117 13.49 1.89 -1.55
CA LEU A 117 12.12 2.28 -1.24
C LEU A 117 11.41 2.76 -2.53
N LEU A 118 10.14 2.47 -2.65
CA LEU A 118 9.31 2.89 -3.78
C LEU A 118 8.74 4.28 -3.53
N SER A 119 8.79 5.14 -4.55
CA SER A 119 8.05 6.41 -4.53
C SER A 119 6.59 6.16 -4.88
N THR A 120 5.67 6.76 -4.16
CA THR A 120 4.23 6.64 -4.40
C THR A 120 3.54 7.97 -4.11
N LEU A 121 2.37 8.18 -4.68
CA LEU A 121 1.51 9.29 -4.27
C LEU A 121 0.78 8.86 -2.99
N GLY A 122 0.90 9.67 -1.95
CA GLY A 122 0.21 9.48 -0.68
C GLY A 122 -1.26 9.87 -0.81
N TRP A 123 -1.53 11.13 -1.10
CA TRP A 123 -2.87 11.67 -1.31
C TRP A 123 -2.80 13.00 -2.06
N THR A 124 -3.96 13.48 -2.47
CA THR A 124 -4.14 14.87 -2.90
C THR A 124 -5.11 15.58 -1.95
N ASP A 125 -4.89 16.87 -1.69
CA ASP A 125 -5.84 17.69 -0.98
C ASP A 125 -7.06 18.07 -1.85
N ALA A 126 -7.94 18.92 -1.33
CA ALA A 126 -9.12 19.38 -2.06
C ALA A 126 -8.80 20.28 -3.26
N ALA A 127 -7.62 20.88 -3.31
CA ALA A 127 -7.13 21.69 -4.43
C ALA A 127 -6.40 20.82 -5.48
N GLY A 128 -6.22 19.51 -5.21
CA GLY A 128 -5.45 18.60 -6.06
C GLY A 128 -3.94 18.62 -5.79
N THR A 129 -3.49 19.32 -4.74
CA THR A 129 -2.07 19.36 -4.38
C THR A 129 -1.61 18.00 -3.84
N PRO A 130 -0.57 17.39 -4.43
CA PRO A 130 -0.13 16.07 -4.01
C PRO A 130 0.73 16.11 -2.76
N SER A 131 0.60 15.08 -1.93
CA SER A 131 1.61 14.66 -0.96
C SER A 131 2.18 13.32 -1.40
N PHE A 132 3.49 13.19 -1.44
CA PHE A 132 4.18 11.98 -1.85
C PHE A 132 4.69 11.20 -0.64
N CYS A 133 4.95 9.92 -0.86
CA CYS A 133 5.49 9.02 0.15
C CYS A 133 6.61 8.15 -0.43
N LEU A 134 7.45 7.66 0.46
CA LEU A 134 8.32 6.51 0.22
C LEU A 134 7.72 5.29 0.92
N GLU A 135 7.72 4.16 0.23
CA GLU A 135 7.19 2.89 0.74
C GLU A 135 8.27 1.81 0.80
N GLY A 136 8.36 1.14 1.93
CA GLY A 136 9.15 -0.08 2.12
C GLY A 136 8.23 -1.26 2.37
N SER A 137 8.44 -2.36 1.64
CA SER A 137 7.62 -3.56 1.71
C SER A 137 8.44 -4.75 2.19
N LEU A 138 8.05 -5.34 3.30
CA LEU A 138 8.56 -6.59 3.84
C LEU A 138 7.45 -7.65 3.64
N PHE A 139 7.70 -8.67 2.84
CA PHE A 139 6.66 -9.62 2.45
C PHE A 139 6.23 -10.54 3.58
N ASN A 140 7.12 -10.76 4.54
CA ASN A 140 6.91 -11.70 5.64
C ASN A 140 7.13 -11.00 6.99
N ALA A 141 6.06 -10.87 7.77
CA ALA A 141 6.07 -10.36 9.15
C ALA A 141 5.20 -11.27 10.03
N GLY A 142 3.89 -11.08 10.06
CA GLY A 142 2.97 -11.96 10.79
C GLY A 142 2.97 -13.40 10.29
N THR A 143 3.33 -13.63 9.01
CA THR A 143 3.56 -14.97 8.46
C THR A 143 4.62 -15.77 9.22
N VAL A 144 5.60 -15.12 9.84
CA VAL A 144 6.60 -15.80 10.68
C VAL A 144 5.91 -16.46 11.88
N ILE A 145 5.02 -15.75 12.53
CA ILE A 145 4.27 -16.27 13.68
C ILE A 145 3.33 -17.42 13.25
N GLN A 146 2.69 -17.26 12.10
CA GLN A 146 1.89 -18.34 11.51
C GLN A 146 2.74 -19.58 11.21
N TRP A 147 3.94 -19.39 10.66
CA TRP A 147 4.86 -20.48 10.38
C TRP A 147 5.35 -21.19 11.64
N LEU A 148 5.63 -20.47 12.73
CA LEU A 148 5.96 -21.08 14.04
C LEU A 148 4.80 -21.95 14.55
N ARG A 149 3.55 -21.50 14.37
CA ARG A 149 2.35 -22.22 14.78
C ARG A 149 2.01 -23.39 13.86
N ASP A 150 1.86 -23.12 12.56
CA ASP A 150 1.26 -24.05 11.60
C ASP A 150 2.31 -24.94 10.92
N GLY A 151 3.51 -24.39 10.68
CA GLY A 151 4.62 -25.08 10.03
C GLY A 151 5.49 -25.87 11.00
N LEU A 152 6.05 -25.21 12.00
CA LEU A 152 6.92 -25.85 12.99
C LEU A 152 6.16 -26.46 14.18
N GLN A 153 4.95 -26.01 14.45
CA GLN A 153 4.09 -26.47 15.53
C GLN A 153 4.76 -26.37 16.92
N ILE A 154 5.55 -25.30 17.12
CA ILE A 154 6.25 -25.04 18.40
C ILE A 154 5.46 -24.07 19.29
N ILE A 155 4.39 -23.52 18.79
CA ILE A 155 3.36 -22.75 19.54
C ILE A 155 1.99 -23.17 19.05
N ASP A 156 0.98 -23.09 19.92
CA ASP A 156 -0.42 -23.37 19.58
C ASP A 156 -1.18 -22.08 19.19
N GLN A 157 -0.80 -20.97 19.79
CA GLN A 157 -1.45 -19.68 19.58
C GLN A 157 -0.42 -18.55 19.48
N ALA A 158 -0.71 -17.57 18.62
CA ALA A 158 0.19 -16.45 18.37
C ALA A 158 0.63 -15.67 19.63
N PRO A 159 -0.21 -15.42 20.65
CA PRO A 159 0.20 -14.72 21.88
C PRO A 159 1.31 -15.42 22.69
N GLN A 160 1.46 -16.75 22.56
CA GLN A 160 2.50 -17.51 23.26
C GLN A 160 3.92 -17.07 22.89
N VAL A 161 4.09 -16.47 21.70
CA VAL A 161 5.40 -15.92 21.27
C VAL A 161 5.92 -14.88 22.27
N ASN A 162 5.05 -14.05 22.82
CA ASN A 162 5.46 -13.01 23.78
C ASN A 162 5.97 -13.62 25.09
N GLU A 163 5.29 -14.65 25.59
CA GLU A 163 5.69 -15.35 26.81
C GLU A 163 7.03 -16.07 26.63
N LEU A 164 7.16 -16.81 25.52
CA LEU A 164 8.40 -17.53 25.19
C LEU A 164 9.57 -16.57 24.96
N ALA A 165 9.37 -15.50 24.19
CA ALA A 165 10.42 -14.51 23.94
C ALA A 165 10.85 -13.79 25.22
N SER A 166 9.91 -13.52 26.16
CA SER A 166 10.20 -12.88 27.42
C SER A 166 10.86 -13.81 28.46
N SER A 167 10.84 -15.12 28.22
CA SER A 167 11.42 -16.12 29.13
C SER A 167 12.93 -16.27 28.98
N VAL A 168 13.52 -15.70 27.95
CA VAL A 168 14.96 -15.78 27.66
C VAL A 168 15.56 -14.36 27.54
N PRO A 169 16.85 -14.18 27.87
CA PRO A 169 17.48 -12.84 27.84
C PRO A 169 17.71 -12.33 26.41
N ASP A 170 17.93 -13.24 25.46
CA ASP A 170 18.21 -12.94 24.05
C ASP A 170 17.93 -14.15 23.16
N SER A 171 18.22 -14.04 21.86
CA SER A 171 18.03 -15.12 20.89
C SER A 171 19.10 -16.22 20.92
N GLY A 172 20.10 -16.15 21.81
CA GLY A 172 21.22 -17.09 21.86
C GLY A 172 22.05 -17.10 20.55
N GLY A 173 22.02 -16.00 19.80
CA GLY A 173 22.68 -15.90 18.49
C GLY A 173 21.89 -16.47 17.32
N VAL A 174 20.68 -16.97 17.54
CA VAL A 174 19.78 -17.44 16.47
C VAL A 174 19.25 -16.24 15.70
N MET A 175 19.40 -16.29 14.36
CA MET A 175 18.93 -15.26 13.44
C MET A 175 18.02 -15.91 12.38
N LEU A 176 16.91 -15.26 12.10
CA LEU A 176 15.97 -15.66 11.05
C LEU A 176 15.89 -14.60 9.96
N VAL A 177 16.15 -15.00 8.72
CA VAL A 177 15.80 -14.21 7.53
C VAL A 177 14.48 -14.73 6.97
N PRO A 178 13.36 -14.04 7.15
CA PRO A 178 12.04 -14.59 6.81
C PRO A 178 11.68 -14.37 5.33
N ALA A 179 12.54 -14.76 4.40
CA ALA A 179 12.29 -14.62 2.97
C ALA A 179 11.49 -15.81 2.40
N PHE A 180 10.32 -16.12 3.01
CA PHE A 180 9.50 -17.28 2.61
C PHE A 180 8.97 -17.16 1.19
N THR A 181 8.66 -15.94 0.75
CA THR A 181 8.11 -15.65 -0.57
C THR A 181 8.98 -14.65 -1.36
N GLY A 182 10.28 -14.68 -1.12
CA GLY A 182 11.22 -13.69 -1.62
C GLY A 182 11.44 -12.57 -0.61
N TRP A 183 12.30 -11.64 -0.97
CA TRP A 183 12.66 -10.48 -0.16
C TRP A 183 12.19 -9.20 -0.86
N GLY A 184 11.48 -8.33 -0.15
CA GLY A 184 11.08 -7.02 -0.64
C GLY A 184 12.18 -5.97 -0.48
N THR A 185 11.82 -4.81 0.05
CA THR A 185 12.78 -3.73 0.33
C THR A 185 13.91 -4.21 1.25
N PRO A 186 15.17 -3.84 1.03
CA PRO A 186 15.70 -3.02 -0.08
C PRO A 186 16.14 -3.81 -1.31
N HIS A 187 16.13 -5.13 -1.26
CA HIS A 187 16.82 -5.98 -2.24
C HIS A 187 15.96 -6.36 -3.45
N TRP A 188 14.65 -6.41 -3.29
CA TRP A 188 13.68 -6.81 -4.32
C TRP A 188 14.05 -8.12 -5.02
N ASP A 189 14.48 -9.11 -4.21
CA ASP A 189 14.92 -10.42 -4.69
C ASP A 189 13.79 -11.47 -4.55
N PRO A 190 13.09 -11.82 -5.65
CA PRO A 190 12.05 -12.84 -5.63
C PRO A 190 12.60 -14.25 -5.44
N GLN A 191 13.90 -14.45 -5.61
CA GLN A 191 14.55 -15.75 -5.45
C GLN A 191 15.12 -15.98 -4.05
N ALA A 192 15.17 -14.93 -3.21
CA ALA A 192 15.58 -15.08 -1.81
C ALA A 192 14.72 -16.14 -1.10
N ARG A 193 15.33 -16.89 -0.20
CA ARG A 193 14.66 -17.90 0.62
C ARG A 193 14.97 -17.70 2.09
N GLY A 194 14.03 -18.15 2.94
CA GLY A 194 14.19 -18.08 4.37
C GLY A 194 15.41 -18.91 4.85
N VAL A 195 16.14 -18.34 5.80
CA VAL A 195 17.32 -18.96 6.41
C VAL A 195 17.21 -18.80 7.93
N LEU A 196 17.47 -19.87 8.64
CA LEU A 196 17.61 -19.91 10.09
C LEU A 196 19.04 -20.34 10.45
#